data_93f9b28156b14fd977d99bb437b16435
#
_entry.id   93f9b28156b14fd977d99bb437b16435
#
_cell.length_a   1.000
_cell.length_b   1.000
_cell.length_c   1.000
_cell.angle_alpha   90.00
_cell.angle_beta   90.00
_cell.angle_gamma   90.00
#
_symmetry.space_group_name_H-M   'P 1'
#
loop_
_entity.id
_entity.type
_entity.pdbx_description
1 polymer ?
#
loop_
_entity_poly.entity_id
_entity_poly.type
_entity_poly.pdbx_seq_one_letter_code
_entity_poly.pdbx_strand_id
1 'polypeptide(L)'
;MAWYAYCIVEQQSVQGGIRARRPVPVEGLKGIADAQIFAYPSGDFSVLVSEYIPTGDLGQKALLQHAHVVSECFKRTTVLPFRFGTVFDTDEALRRAVRLNRKGFLESVIKLKGKAEMHLKLLIKDGSLREAMEEIELPATVGSEYLSKLREKAVRQRERQTKARALSVQVHKIFSPLEQDVCCRKVNSGGMLIDIAHLIDHKKVEKYQNRFQMATRHLPGIEVVMSGPWPPYHFITGKRSS
;
A
#
# COMPACT_ATOMS: atom_id res chain seq x y z
N MET A 1 6.69 14.85 -23.67
CA MET A 1 6.23 13.46 -23.58
C MET A 1 5.88 13.22 -22.12
N ALA A 2 4.69 12.72 -21.85
CA ALA A 2 4.27 12.42 -20.48
C ALA A 2 4.66 10.97 -20.11
N TRP A 3 5.04 10.76 -18.87
CA TRP A 3 5.47 9.49 -18.33
C TRP A 3 4.55 9.00 -17.22
N TYR A 4 4.00 7.80 -17.35
CA TYR A 4 3.39 7.09 -16.26
C TYR A 4 4.47 6.36 -15.45
N ALA A 5 4.52 6.57 -14.14
CA ALA A 5 5.58 6.04 -13.27
C ALA A 5 5.08 4.87 -12.42
N TYR A 6 5.87 3.79 -12.36
CA TYR A 6 5.57 2.57 -11.60
C TYR A 6 6.35 2.50 -10.29
N CYS A 7 7.68 2.54 -10.37
CA CYS A 7 8.55 2.45 -9.21
C CYS A 7 9.94 3.05 -9.50
N ILE A 8 10.69 3.27 -8.43
CA ILE A 8 12.10 3.63 -8.44
C ILE A 8 12.91 2.41 -8.03
N VAL A 9 14.03 2.18 -8.69
CA VAL A 9 15.04 1.16 -8.35
C VAL A 9 16.43 1.80 -8.32
N GLU A 10 17.39 1.16 -7.64
CA GLU A 10 18.79 1.60 -7.73
C GLU A 10 19.30 1.43 -9.17
N GLN A 11 20.05 2.40 -9.67
CA GLN A 11 20.53 2.37 -11.06
C GLN A 11 21.40 1.14 -11.37
N GLN A 12 22.12 0.62 -10.40
CA GLN A 12 22.95 -0.59 -10.55
C GLN A 12 22.12 -1.88 -10.74
N SER A 13 20.84 -1.84 -10.41
CA SER A 13 19.91 -2.99 -10.54
C SER A 13 19.36 -3.16 -11.95
N VAL A 14 19.61 -2.20 -12.85
CA VAL A 14 19.25 -2.26 -14.27
C VAL A 14 20.47 -2.76 -15.05
N GLN A 15 20.28 -3.83 -15.83
CA GLN A 15 21.33 -4.56 -16.55
C GLN A 15 22.40 -3.66 -17.18
N GLY A 16 23.67 -3.96 -16.90
CA GLY A 16 24.79 -3.54 -17.72
C GLY A 16 25.80 -2.59 -17.10
N GLY A 17 25.71 -2.17 -15.83
CA GLY A 17 26.81 -1.43 -15.15
C GLY A 17 27.21 -0.07 -15.75
N ILE A 18 26.74 0.28 -16.93
CA ILE A 18 26.96 1.56 -17.61
C ILE A 18 25.86 2.51 -17.14
N ARG A 19 26.24 3.67 -16.60
CA ARG A 19 25.29 4.75 -16.28
C ARG A 19 24.60 5.20 -17.57
N ALA A 20 23.46 4.57 -17.87
CA ALA A 20 22.65 4.97 -19.02
C ALA A 20 22.26 6.45 -18.86
N ARG A 21 22.42 7.24 -19.92
CA ARG A 21 22.00 8.65 -19.94
C ARG A 21 20.64 8.83 -20.59
N ARG A 22 20.09 7.77 -21.20
CA ARG A 22 18.79 7.76 -21.91
C ARG A 22 17.92 6.64 -21.37
N PRO A 23 16.58 6.73 -21.52
CA PRO A 23 15.68 5.64 -21.19
C PRO A 23 16.06 4.34 -21.92
N VAL A 24 16.10 3.24 -21.18
CA VAL A 24 16.44 1.91 -21.71
C VAL A 24 15.18 1.04 -21.65
N PRO A 25 14.76 0.41 -22.75
CA PRO A 25 13.63 -0.51 -22.75
C PRO A 25 13.86 -1.67 -21.76
N VAL A 26 12.81 -2.05 -21.05
CA VAL A 26 12.80 -3.24 -20.17
C VAL A 26 12.08 -4.34 -20.93
N GLU A 27 12.84 -5.38 -21.29
CA GLU A 27 12.29 -6.49 -22.06
C GLU A 27 11.39 -7.38 -21.19
N GLY A 28 10.37 -7.98 -21.83
CA GLY A 28 9.47 -8.94 -21.20
C GLY A 28 8.46 -8.35 -20.22
N LEU A 29 8.44 -7.02 -20.04
CA LEU A 29 7.51 -6.35 -19.13
C LEU A 29 6.68 -5.32 -19.88
N LYS A 30 5.36 -5.40 -19.74
CA LYS A 30 4.39 -4.49 -20.34
C LYS A 30 3.69 -3.68 -19.26
N GLY A 31 3.50 -2.39 -19.56
CA GLY A 31 2.83 -1.44 -18.68
C GLY A 31 1.33 -1.30 -18.95
N ILE A 32 0.77 -0.20 -18.48
CA ILE A 32 -0.64 0.14 -18.73
C ILE A 32 -0.88 0.24 -20.23
N ALA A 33 -2.02 -0.30 -20.69
CA ALA A 33 -2.38 -0.42 -22.10
C ALA A 33 -1.33 -1.13 -22.96
N ASP A 34 -0.61 -2.09 -22.37
CA ASP A 34 0.46 -2.88 -23.00
C ASP A 34 1.64 -2.04 -23.51
N ALA A 35 1.79 -0.82 -22.98
CA ALA A 35 2.85 0.10 -23.33
C ALA A 35 4.23 -0.47 -22.95
N GLN A 36 5.24 -0.12 -23.73
CA GLN A 36 6.63 -0.47 -23.45
C GLN A 36 7.10 0.19 -22.16
N ILE A 37 7.72 -0.58 -21.27
CA ILE A 37 8.38 -0.07 -20.07
C ILE A 37 9.79 0.36 -20.38
N PHE A 38 10.20 1.48 -19.80
CA PHE A 38 11.54 2.02 -19.87
C PHE A 38 12.12 2.21 -18.47
N ALA A 39 13.40 1.90 -18.31
CA ALA A 39 14.19 2.34 -17.17
C ALA A 39 14.74 3.74 -17.47
N TYR A 40 14.17 4.77 -16.84
CA TYR A 40 14.56 6.16 -17.02
C TYR A 40 15.62 6.54 -15.99
N PRO A 41 16.87 6.81 -16.40
CA PRO A 41 17.96 7.10 -15.48
C PRO A 41 17.81 8.51 -14.88
N SER A 42 17.92 8.60 -13.55
CA SER A 42 17.87 9.86 -12.82
C SER A 42 18.76 9.83 -11.58
N GLY A 43 20.01 10.23 -11.74
CA GLY A 43 21.03 10.23 -10.66
C GLY A 43 21.42 8.83 -10.21
N ASP A 44 21.17 8.50 -8.95
CA ASP A 44 21.50 7.19 -8.37
C ASP A 44 20.41 6.15 -8.66
N PHE A 45 19.32 6.56 -9.30
CA PHE A 45 18.12 5.77 -9.51
C PHE A 45 17.78 5.59 -10.98
N SER A 46 17.02 4.55 -11.25
CA SER A 46 16.24 4.43 -12.47
C SER A 46 14.75 4.41 -12.10
N VAL A 47 13.95 5.21 -12.82
CA VAL A 47 12.50 5.21 -12.67
C VAL A 47 11.91 4.31 -13.75
N LEU A 48 11.13 3.32 -13.37
CA LEU A 48 10.40 2.51 -14.34
C LEU A 48 9.15 3.27 -14.78
N VAL A 49 9.08 3.55 -16.07
CA VAL A 49 8.05 4.39 -16.68
C VAL A 49 7.54 3.76 -17.99
N SER A 50 6.36 4.15 -18.41
CA SER A 50 5.90 4.00 -19.79
C SER A 50 5.44 5.34 -20.34
N GLU A 51 5.41 5.48 -21.66
CA GLU A 51 4.75 6.62 -22.29
C GLU A 51 3.28 6.66 -21.85
N TYR A 52 2.79 7.85 -21.55
CA TYR A 52 1.43 8.06 -21.13
C TYR A 52 0.68 9.01 -22.05
N ILE A 53 -0.38 8.49 -22.63
CA ILE A 53 -1.34 9.27 -23.42
C ILE A 53 -2.63 9.30 -22.58
N PRO A 54 -3.13 10.48 -22.18
CA PRO A 54 -4.37 10.59 -21.43
C PRO A 54 -5.55 10.14 -22.31
N THR A 55 -5.97 8.89 -22.18
CA THR A 55 -7.07 8.30 -22.96
C THR A 55 -8.33 8.05 -22.17
N GLY A 56 -8.46 8.66 -20.97
CA GLY A 56 -9.60 8.46 -20.07
C GLY A 56 -9.20 8.03 -18.65
N ASP A 57 -10.17 7.46 -17.92
CA ASP A 57 -9.99 7.05 -16.53
C ASP A 57 -9.08 5.80 -16.43
N LEU A 58 -8.18 5.83 -15.47
CA LEU A 58 -7.33 4.69 -15.11
C LEU A 58 -8.14 3.68 -14.29
N GLY A 59 -8.90 2.84 -14.99
CA GLY A 59 -9.77 1.84 -14.36
C GLY A 59 -9.04 0.65 -13.72
N GLN A 60 -9.80 -0.35 -13.31
CA GLN A 60 -9.29 -1.54 -12.59
C GLN A 60 -8.21 -2.32 -13.36
N LYS A 61 -8.33 -2.43 -14.69
CA LYS A 61 -7.31 -3.10 -15.53
C LYS A 61 -5.95 -2.41 -15.40
N ALA A 62 -5.93 -1.08 -15.48
CA ALA A 62 -4.71 -0.29 -15.33
C ALA A 62 -4.08 -0.44 -13.94
N LEU A 63 -4.91 -0.50 -12.87
CA LEU A 63 -4.44 -0.77 -11.51
C LEU A 63 -3.73 -2.13 -11.40
N LEU A 64 -4.30 -3.17 -11.99
CA LEU A 64 -3.70 -4.51 -12.00
C LEU A 64 -2.39 -4.54 -12.79
N GLN A 65 -2.34 -3.86 -13.94
CA GLN A 65 -1.11 -3.75 -14.73
C GLN A 65 -0.02 -2.99 -13.99
N HIS A 66 -0.36 -1.88 -13.31
CA HIS A 66 0.59 -1.17 -12.44
C HIS A 66 1.13 -2.08 -11.33
N ALA A 67 0.25 -2.76 -10.60
CA ALA A 67 0.64 -3.66 -9.53
C ALA A 67 1.53 -4.81 -10.04
N HIS A 68 1.24 -5.35 -11.23
CA HIS A 68 2.04 -6.39 -11.87
C HIS A 68 3.46 -5.91 -12.14
N VAL A 69 3.62 -4.74 -12.78
CA VAL A 69 4.95 -4.16 -13.07
C VAL A 69 5.77 -3.99 -11.79
N VAL A 70 5.17 -3.39 -10.76
CA VAL A 70 5.86 -3.17 -9.47
C VAL A 70 6.25 -4.50 -8.82
N SER A 71 5.37 -5.50 -8.84
CA SER A 71 5.62 -6.83 -8.29
C SER A 71 6.73 -7.58 -9.00
N GLU A 72 6.77 -7.54 -10.34
CA GLU A 72 7.84 -8.17 -11.12
C GLU A 72 9.21 -7.54 -10.83
N CYS A 73 9.25 -6.23 -10.67
CA CYS A 73 10.47 -5.54 -10.25
C CYS A 73 10.88 -5.92 -8.82
N PHE A 74 9.91 -6.03 -7.91
CA PHE A 74 10.14 -6.37 -6.52
C PHE A 74 10.74 -7.77 -6.33
N LYS A 75 10.39 -8.72 -7.18
CA LYS A 75 11.00 -10.08 -7.18
C LYS A 75 12.50 -10.06 -7.43
N ARG A 76 13.01 -9.02 -8.09
CA ARG A 76 14.41 -8.95 -8.54
C ARG A 76 15.27 -7.98 -7.72
N THR A 77 14.66 -6.93 -7.19
CA THR A 77 15.38 -5.85 -6.50
C THR A 77 14.51 -5.12 -5.50
N THR A 78 15.13 -4.27 -4.68
CA THR A 78 14.41 -3.33 -3.82
C THR A 78 13.75 -2.27 -4.69
N VAL A 79 12.45 -2.09 -4.52
CA VAL A 79 11.66 -1.09 -5.24
C VAL A 79 11.07 -0.05 -4.28
N LEU A 80 11.00 1.19 -4.75
CA LEU A 80 10.20 2.24 -4.13
C LEU A 80 9.00 2.51 -5.03
N PRO A 81 7.82 1.93 -4.75
CA PRO A 81 6.67 2.05 -5.63
C PRO A 81 6.09 3.47 -5.61
N PHE A 82 5.71 3.97 -6.78
CA PHE A 82 4.83 5.13 -6.89
C PHE A 82 3.38 4.73 -6.60
N ARG A 83 2.58 5.70 -6.22
CA ARG A 83 1.13 5.51 -6.16
C ARG A 83 0.58 5.29 -7.56
N PHE A 84 -0.45 4.44 -7.65
CA PHE A 84 -1.22 4.31 -8.87
C PHE A 84 -1.73 5.68 -9.34
N GLY A 85 -1.62 5.94 -10.64
CA GLY A 85 -1.98 7.23 -11.24
C GLY A 85 -0.89 8.29 -11.17
N THR A 86 0.35 7.96 -10.77
CA THR A 86 1.45 8.93 -10.80
C THR A 86 1.93 9.16 -12.23
N VAL A 87 1.75 10.37 -12.71
CA VAL A 87 2.15 10.83 -14.05
C VAL A 87 3.06 12.05 -13.94
N PHE A 88 4.04 12.13 -14.79
CA PHE A 88 4.91 13.29 -15.01
C PHE A 88 4.73 13.82 -16.41
N ASP A 89 4.33 15.07 -16.56
CA ASP A 89 4.02 15.68 -17.86
C ASP A 89 5.25 15.85 -18.75
N THR A 90 6.44 15.92 -18.15
CA THR A 90 7.71 16.12 -18.88
C THR A 90 8.85 15.34 -18.24
N ASP A 91 9.90 15.09 -19.02
CA ASP A 91 11.18 14.57 -18.56
C ASP A 91 11.77 15.39 -17.40
N GLU A 92 11.63 16.71 -17.48
CA GLU A 92 12.15 17.63 -16.47
C GLU A 92 11.39 17.51 -15.16
N ALA A 93 10.06 17.38 -15.22
CA ALA A 93 9.22 17.16 -14.04
C ALA A 93 9.62 15.87 -13.31
N LEU A 94 9.81 14.77 -14.05
CA LEU A 94 10.26 13.49 -13.51
C LEU A 94 11.65 13.64 -12.85
N ARG A 95 12.63 14.18 -13.57
CA ARG A 95 13.98 14.37 -13.02
C ARG A 95 14.01 15.29 -11.81
N ARG A 96 13.22 16.36 -11.84
CA ARG A 96 13.08 17.30 -10.72
C ARG A 96 12.50 16.60 -9.48
N ALA A 97 11.45 15.81 -9.65
CA ALA A 97 10.82 15.06 -8.57
C ALA A 97 11.81 14.08 -7.90
N VAL A 98 12.57 13.31 -8.70
CA VAL A 98 13.59 12.40 -8.17
C VAL A 98 14.70 13.15 -7.44
N ARG A 99 15.20 14.24 -8.02
CA ARG A 99 16.27 15.05 -7.43
C ARG A 99 15.85 15.68 -6.09
N LEU A 100 14.65 16.26 -6.02
CA LEU A 100 14.14 16.88 -4.79
C LEU A 100 13.93 15.86 -3.65
N ASN A 101 13.59 14.63 -3.98
CA ASN A 101 13.34 13.57 -3.00
C ASN A 101 14.53 12.61 -2.82
N ARG A 102 15.69 12.90 -3.45
CA ARG A 102 16.86 12.00 -3.50
C ARG A 102 17.26 11.46 -2.14
N LYS A 103 17.37 12.33 -1.12
CA LYS A 103 17.74 11.92 0.24
C LYS A 103 16.77 10.92 0.82
N GLY A 104 15.45 11.21 0.76
CA GLY A 104 14.42 10.31 1.27
C GLY A 104 14.35 8.99 0.50
N PHE A 105 14.64 8.97 -0.80
CA PHE A 105 14.73 7.74 -1.57
C PHE A 105 15.94 6.89 -1.19
N LEU A 106 17.12 7.49 -0.97
CA LEU A 106 18.30 6.76 -0.49
C LEU A 106 18.05 6.15 0.90
N GLU A 107 17.50 6.91 1.84
CA GLU A 107 17.10 6.43 3.15
C GLU A 107 16.10 5.27 3.05
N SER A 108 15.12 5.40 2.16
CA SER A 108 14.10 4.37 1.93
C SER A 108 14.72 3.09 1.34
N VAL A 109 15.60 3.19 0.36
CA VAL A 109 16.26 2.02 -0.23
C VAL A 109 17.07 1.27 0.84
N ILE A 110 17.84 1.99 1.66
CA ILE A 110 18.63 1.39 2.75
C ILE A 110 17.68 0.69 3.76
N LYS A 111 16.61 1.38 4.17
CA LYS A 111 15.62 0.86 5.12
C LYS A 111 14.91 -0.39 4.60
N LEU A 112 14.57 -0.41 3.31
CA LEU A 112 13.66 -1.39 2.72
C LEU A 112 14.38 -2.56 2.03
N LYS A 113 15.70 -2.52 1.95
CA LYS A 113 16.48 -3.57 1.30
C LYS A 113 16.27 -4.93 1.97
N GLY A 114 15.87 -5.93 1.17
CA GLY A 114 15.59 -7.29 1.63
C GLY A 114 14.33 -7.42 2.49
N LYS A 115 13.45 -6.42 2.49
CA LYS A 115 12.22 -6.42 3.28
C LYS A 115 10.98 -6.48 2.39
N ALA A 116 9.89 -6.96 2.99
CA ALA A 116 8.58 -7.04 2.38
C ALA A 116 7.51 -6.48 3.31
N GLU A 117 6.42 -6.06 2.73
CA GLU A 117 5.24 -5.60 3.46
C GLU A 117 4.19 -6.71 3.52
N MET A 118 3.71 -6.99 4.74
CA MET A 118 2.60 -7.92 4.99
C MET A 118 1.42 -7.14 5.54
N HIS A 119 0.22 -7.40 5.02
CA HIS A 119 -1.00 -6.76 5.47
C HIS A 119 -1.87 -7.72 6.27
N LEU A 120 -2.44 -7.20 7.35
CA LEU A 120 -3.49 -7.82 8.14
C LEU A 120 -4.71 -6.90 8.18
N LYS A 121 -5.85 -7.41 7.75
CA LYS A 121 -7.14 -6.74 7.88
C LYS A 121 -7.97 -7.50 8.90
N LEU A 122 -8.46 -6.82 9.91
CA LEU A 122 -9.31 -7.37 10.95
C LEU A 122 -10.74 -6.88 10.73
N LEU A 123 -11.65 -7.84 10.50
CA LEU A 123 -13.07 -7.61 10.28
C LEU A 123 -13.88 -8.24 11.40
N ILE A 124 -14.99 -7.63 11.78
CA ILE A 124 -15.94 -8.24 12.71
C ILE A 124 -16.85 -9.19 11.91
N LYS A 125 -16.99 -10.42 12.39
CA LYS A 125 -17.86 -11.42 11.76
C LYS A 125 -19.36 -11.20 12.01
N ASP A 126 -19.70 -10.32 12.98
CA ASP A 126 -21.08 -10.10 13.39
C ASP A 126 -21.93 -9.45 12.29
N GLY A 127 -23.04 -10.13 11.94
CA GLY A 127 -24.05 -9.65 11.01
C GLY A 127 -24.76 -8.36 11.45
N SER A 128 -24.63 -7.96 12.72
CA SER A 128 -25.17 -6.71 13.27
C SER A 128 -24.62 -5.44 12.64
N LEU A 129 -23.54 -5.56 11.83
CA LEU A 129 -22.96 -4.43 11.11
C LEU A 129 -23.48 -4.27 9.68
N ARG A 130 -24.20 -5.26 9.13
CA ARG A 130 -24.93 -5.08 7.87
C ARG A 130 -26.10 -4.11 8.02
N GLU A 131 -26.77 -4.13 9.16
CA GLU A 131 -27.87 -3.21 9.47
C GLU A 131 -27.42 -1.75 9.68
N ALA A 132 -26.15 -1.50 9.97
CA ALA A 132 -25.62 -0.14 10.11
C ALA A 132 -25.23 0.51 8.77
N MET A 133 -25.35 -0.20 7.66
CA MET A 133 -25.11 0.31 6.29
C MET A 133 -26.38 0.63 5.51
N GLU A 134 -27.56 0.28 6.03
CA GLU A 134 -28.80 0.86 5.50
C GLU A 134 -28.76 2.35 5.78
N GLU A 135 -28.60 3.14 4.74
CA GLU A 135 -28.75 4.58 4.75
C GLU A 135 -30.06 4.90 5.47
N ILE A 136 -29.93 5.53 6.62
CA ILE A 136 -31.08 6.07 7.32
C ILE A 136 -31.61 7.20 6.44
N GLU A 137 -32.60 6.92 5.61
CA GLU A 137 -33.48 7.95 5.10
C GLU A 137 -33.98 8.72 6.33
N LEU A 138 -33.61 10.00 6.39
CA LEU A 138 -33.97 10.88 7.49
C LEU A 138 -35.49 11.09 7.51
N PRO A 139 -36.23 10.57 8.48
CA PRO A 139 -37.61 11.01 8.66
C PRO A 139 -37.57 12.44 9.21
N ALA A 140 -38.30 13.30 8.58
CA ALA A 140 -38.37 14.75 8.85
C ALA A 140 -39.05 15.14 10.18
N THR A 141 -39.04 14.30 11.21
CA THR A 141 -39.76 14.58 12.47
C THR A 141 -38.99 14.16 13.71
N VAL A 142 -38.87 15.13 14.62
CA VAL A 142 -38.66 15.13 16.07
C VAL A 142 -37.22 14.97 16.56
N GLY A 143 -36.70 16.07 17.13
CA GLY A 143 -35.33 16.24 17.63
C GLY A 143 -34.88 15.28 18.76
N SER A 144 -35.78 14.65 19.51
CA SER A 144 -35.41 13.71 20.58
C SER A 144 -34.97 12.34 20.06
N GLU A 145 -35.63 11.83 19.02
CA GLU A 145 -35.30 10.56 18.38
C GLU A 145 -33.98 10.64 17.62
N TYR A 146 -33.74 11.77 16.97
CA TYR A 146 -32.46 12.06 16.30
C TYR A 146 -31.30 12.09 17.30
N LEU A 147 -31.49 12.74 18.44
CA LEU A 147 -30.46 12.78 19.50
C LEU A 147 -30.18 11.42 20.12
N SER A 148 -31.21 10.57 20.31
CA SER A 148 -31.01 9.21 20.82
C SER A 148 -30.21 8.36 19.82
N LYS A 149 -30.54 8.40 18.51
CA LYS A 149 -29.79 7.72 17.45
C LYS A 149 -28.33 8.20 17.36
N LEU A 150 -28.08 9.50 17.52
CA LEU A 150 -26.73 10.04 17.57
C LEU A 150 -25.95 9.53 18.80
N ARG A 151 -26.58 9.46 19.96
CA ARG A 151 -25.95 8.89 21.19
C ARG A 151 -25.62 7.41 20.99
N GLU A 152 -26.53 6.62 20.50
CA GLU A 152 -26.30 5.20 20.20
C GLU A 152 -25.14 5.02 19.18
N LYS A 153 -25.12 5.82 18.13
CA LYS A 153 -24.02 5.82 17.14
C LYS A 153 -22.68 6.15 17.80
N ALA A 154 -22.66 7.15 18.68
CA ALA A 154 -21.47 7.54 19.41
C ALA A 154 -20.97 6.46 20.38
N VAL A 155 -21.88 5.78 21.07
CA VAL A 155 -21.56 4.64 21.96
C VAL A 155 -20.99 3.50 21.15
N ARG A 156 -21.66 3.04 20.10
CA ARG A 156 -21.18 1.98 19.22
C ARG A 156 -19.80 2.30 18.62
N GLN A 157 -19.57 3.55 18.25
CA GLN A 157 -18.27 4.00 17.72
C GLN A 157 -17.16 3.93 18.77
N ARG A 158 -17.45 4.30 20.03
CA ARG A 158 -16.49 4.17 21.16
C ARG A 158 -16.16 2.71 21.44
N GLU A 159 -17.16 1.85 21.50
CA GLU A 159 -16.98 0.40 21.67
C GLU A 159 -16.11 -0.21 20.56
N ARG A 160 -16.37 0.14 19.30
CA ARG A 160 -15.53 -0.27 18.17
C ARG A 160 -14.08 0.20 18.35
N GLN A 161 -13.88 1.45 18.74
CA GLN A 161 -12.52 1.98 18.95
C GLN A 161 -11.79 1.26 20.09
N THR A 162 -12.49 0.95 21.17
CA THR A 162 -11.93 0.19 22.30
C THR A 162 -11.56 -1.22 21.88
N LYS A 163 -12.46 -1.91 21.18
CA LYS A 163 -12.21 -3.25 20.63
C LYS A 163 -11.02 -3.25 19.64
N ALA A 164 -10.97 -2.25 18.76
CA ALA A 164 -9.87 -2.09 17.81
C ALA A 164 -8.52 -1.88 18.52
N ARG A 165 -8.50 -1.09 19.61
CA ARG A 165 -7.27 -0.90 20.42
C ARG A 165 -6.81 -2.21 21.06
N ALA A 166 -7.71 -2.94 21.71
CA ALA A 166 -7.39 -4.22 22.34
C ALA A 166 -6.84 -5.23 21.32
N LEU A 167 -7.48 -5.34 20.15
CA LEU A 167 -7.05 -6.22 19.08
C LEU A 167 -5.69 -5.80 18.50
N SER A 168 -5.42 -4.52 18.32
CA SER A 168 -4.11 -4.06 17.82
C SER A 168 -2.97 -4.42 18.76
N VAL A 169 -3.22 -4.36 20.10
CA VAL A 169 -2.23 -4.80 21.09
C VAL A 169 -1.99 -6.31 21.02
N GLN A 170 -3.05 -7.10 20.86
CA GLN A 170 -2.92 -8.56 20.72
C GLN A 170 -2.15 -8.94 19.45
N VAL A 171 -2.49 -8.33 18.32
CA VAL A 171 -1.77 -8.55 17.05
C VAL A 171 -0.32 -8.15 17.18
N HIS A 172 -0.03 -7.00 17.78
CA HIS A 172 1.34 -6.57 18.02
C HIS A 172 2.12 -7.60 18.86
N LYS A 173 1.57 -8.11 19.96
CA LYS A 173 2.21 -9.16 20.77
C LYS A 173 2.52 -10.44 19.97
N ILE A 174 1.64 -10.80 19.04
CA ILE A 174 1.81 -12.00 18.21
C ILE A 174 2.93 -11.80 17.17
N PHE A 175 3.00 -10.64 16.52
CA PHE A 175 3.88 -10.42 15.36
C PHE A 175 5.15 -9.63 15.68
N SER A 176 5.24 -8.92 16.82
CA SER A 176 6.40 -8.10 17.21
C SER A 176 7.77 -8.76 17.04
N PRO A 177 7.93 -10.09 17.28
CA PRO A 177 9.23 -10.73 17.05
C PRO A 177 9.65 -10.83 15.59
N LEU A 178 8.75 -10.56 14.64
CA LEU A 178 8.98 -10.69 13.20
C LEU A 178 8.97 -9.33 12.49
N GLU A 179 8.23 -8.37 13.02
CA GLU A 179 8.08 -7.05 12.46
C GLU A 179 9.30 -6.17 12.78
N GLN A 180 9.63 -5.28 11.87
CA GLN A 180 10.69 -4.28 12.02
C GLN A 180 10.11 -2.87 12.06
N ASP A 181 8.94 -2.70 11.47
CA ASP A 181 8.17 -1.46 11.50
C ASP A 181 6.68 -1.77 11.28
N VAL A 182 5.79 -0.93 11.79
CA VAL A 182 4.34 -1.13 11.74
C VAL A 182 3.64 0.15 11.32
N CYS A 183 2.75 0.03 10.36
CA CYS A 183 1.78 1.06 10.02
C CYS A 183 0.38 0.53 10.31
N CYS A 184 -0.29 1.09 11.30
CA CYS A 184 -1.62 0.67 11.71
C CYS A 184 -2.64 1.79 11.45
N ARG A 185 -3.71 1.47 10.72
CA ARG A 185 -4.83 2.38 10.45
C ARG A 185 -6.10 1.83 11.05
N LYS A 186 -6.80 2.68 11.80
CA LYS A 186 -8.18 2.38 12.21
C LYS A 186 -9.11 2.71 11.06
N VAL A 187 -9.98 1.78 10.72
CA VAL A 187 -10.90 1.93 9.59
C VAL A 187 -12.33 1.84 10.14
N ASN A 188 -13.18 2.78 9.72
CA ASN A 188 -14.57 2.87 10.17
C ASN A 188 -15.58 2.55 9.06
N SER A 189 -15.22 1.70 8.11
CA SER A 189 -16.09 1.35 6.98
C SER A 189 -16.16 -0.15 6.75
N GLY A 190 -17.31 -0.65 6.31
CA GLY A 190 -17.47 -2.01 5.79
C GLY A 190 -17.15 -3.15 6.78
N GLY A 191 -17.40 -2.98 8.08
CA GLY A 191 -17.08 -4.02 9.06
C GLY A 191 -15.59 -4.12 9.42
N MET A 192 -14.71 -3.46 8.66
CA MET A 192 -13.27 -3.45 8.94
C MET A 192 -12.95 -2.59 10.17
N LEU A 193 -12.21 -3.17 11.11
CA LEU A 193 -11.78 -2.49 12.34
C LEU A 193 -10.40 -1.88 12.18
N ILE A 194 -9.48 -2.65 11.61
CA ILE A 194 -8.06 -2.32 11.57
C ILE A 194 -7.48 -2.79 10.24
N ASP A 195 -6.63 -1.96 9.67
CA ASP A 195 -5.73 -2.29 8.56
C ASP A 195 -4.30 -2.08 9.07
N ILE A 196 -3.51 -3.15 9.09
CA ILE A 196 -2.14 -3.15 9.61
C ILE A 196 -1.21 -3.56 8.48
N ALA A 197 -0.17 -2.75 8.24
CA ALA A 197 0.96 -3.12 7.42
C ALA A 197 2.18 -3.37 8.32
N HIS A 198 2.79 -4.54 8.20
CA HIS A 198 4.03 -4.90 8.87
C HIS A 198 5.18 -4.92 7.87
N LEU A 199 6.27 -4.23 8.20
CA LEU A 199 7.53 -4.37 7.47
C LEU A 199 8.33 -5.51 8.11
N ILE A 200 8.63 -6.54 7.32
CA ILE A 200 9.36 -7.72 7.78
C ILE A 200 10.55 -8.03 6.88
N ASP A 201 11.52 -8.78 7.38
CA ASP A 201 12.55 -9.38 6.54
C ASP A 201 11.92 -10.35 5.55
N HIS A 202 12.24 -10.25 4.27
CA HIS A 202 11.68 -11.11 3.22
C HIS A 202 11.91 -12.60 3.51
N LYS A 203 13.04 -12.95 4.14
CA LYS A 203 13.36 -14.33 4.57
C LYS A 203 12.45 -14.85 5.67
N LYS A 204 11.70 -13.98 6.35
CA LYS A 204 10.79 -14.35 7.44
C LYS A 204 9.32 -14.48 6.99
N VAL A 205 9.03 -14.34 5.69
CA VAL A 205 7.66 -14.39 5.16
C VAL A 205 6.96 -15.69 5.53
N GLU A 206 7.60 -16.83 5.32
CA GLU A 206 7.03 -18.15 5.66
C GLU A 206 6.74 -18.26 7.17
N LYS A 207 7.69 -17.83 8.00
CA LYS A 207 7.50 -17.80 9.45
C LYS A 207 6.35 -16.88 9.89
N TYR A 208 6.16 -15.76 9.19
CA TYR A 208 5.06 -14.85 9.40
C TYR A 208 3.72 -15.50 9.04
N GLN A 209 3.63 -16.19 7.91
CA GLN A 209 2.45 -16.91 7.45
C GLN A 209 2.06 -18.03 8.41
N ASN A 210 3.01 -18.81 8.88
CA ASN A 210 2.78 -19.85 9.88
C ASN A 210 2.26 -19.27 11.20
N ARG A 211 2.82 -18.15 11.65
CA ARG A 211 2.36 -17.44 12.84
C ARG A 211 0.94 -16.90 12.70
N PHE A 212 0.59 -16.40 11.51
CA PHE A 212 -0.76 -15.97 11.18
C PHE A 212 -1.78 -17.12 11.34
N GLN A 213 -1.48 -18.29 10.82
CA GLN A 213 -2.37 -19.46 10.96
C GLN A 213 -2.61 -19.86 12.42
N MET A 214 -1.61 -19.71 13.26
CA MET A 214 -1.75 -19.94 14.70
C MET A 214 -2.56 -18.85 15.39
N ALA A 215 -2.34 -17.59 15.02
CA ALA A 215 -2.99 -16.43 15.63
C ALA A 215 -4.50 -16.38 15.38
N THR A 216 -4.95 -16.75 14.18
CA THR A 216 -6.37 -16.73 13.79
C THR A 216 -7.23 -17.67 14.64
N ARG A 217 -6.65 -18.72 15.20
CA ARG A 217 -7.34 -19.65 16.13
C ARG A 217 -7.70 -19.00 17.47
N HIS A 218 -7.02 -17.91 17.85
CA HIS A 218 -7.15 -17.27 19.16
C HIS A 218 -7.96 -15.95 19.11
N LEU A 219 -8.59 -15.62 17.99
CA LEU A 219 -9.38 -14.41 17.80
C LEU A 219 -10.85 -14.73 17.45
N PRO A 220 -11.64 -15.25 18.40
CA PRO A 220 -13.05 -15.60 18.17
C PRO A 220 -13.86 -14.36 17.79
N GLY A 221 -14.78 -14.50 16.83
CA GLY A 221 -15.65 -13.40 16.36
C GLY A 221 -14.95 -12.36 15.49
N ILE A 222 -13.67 -12.57 15.14
CA ILE A 222 -12.90 -11.73 14.23
C ILE A 222 -12.48 -12.55 13.03
N GLU A 223 -12.69 -11.99 11.86
CA GLU A 223 -12.07 -12.48 10.64
C GLU A 223 -10.77 -11.70 10.43
N VAL A 224 -9.67 -12.42 10.26
CA VAL A 224 -8.38 -11.83 9.95
C VAL A 224 -7.98 -12.27 8.55
N VAL A 225 -7.81 -11.29 7.66
CA VAL A 225 -7.37 -11.51 6.29
C VAL A 225 -5.93 -11.06 6.18
N MET A 226 -5.07 -11.94 5.69
CA MET A 226 -3.66 -11.65 5.42
C MET A 226 -3.43 -11.54 3.91
N SER A 227 -2.57 -10.61 3.51
CA SER A 227 -2.05 -10.53 2.15
C SER A 227 -0.59 -10.10 2.14
N GLY A 228 0.09 -10.41 1.05
CA GLY A 228 1.52 -10.18 0.86
C GLY A 228 2.27 -11.49 0.57
N PRO A 229 3.60 -11.42 0.33
CA PRO A 229 4.46 -10.24 0.47
C PRO A 229 4.26 -9.22 -0.65
N TRP A 230 4.17 -7.96 -0.27
CA TRP A 230 4.02 -6.82 -1.17
C TRP A 230 5.27 -5.94 -1.17
N PRO A 231 5.51 -5.16 -2.23
CA PRO A 231 6.41 -4.02 -2.19
C PRO A 231 6.03 -3.05 -1.06
N PRO A 232 6.98 -2.45 -0.33
CA PRO A 232 6.70 -1.72 0.90
C PRO A 232 6.14 -0.31 0.67
N TYR A 233 4.91 -0.20 0.21
CA TYR A 233 4.21 1.05 -0.10
C TYR A 233 4.04 1.98 1.11
N HIS A 234 3.83 1.41 2.31
CA HIS A 234 3.53 2.19 3.52
C HIS A 234 4.77 2.71 4.23
N PHE A 235 5.96 2.21 3.88
CA PHE A 235 7.20 2.45 4.63
C PHE A 235 8.21 3.32 3.89
N ILE A 236 7.87 3.86 2.74
CA ILE A 236 8.71 4.80 2.00
C ILE A 236 8.78 6.12 2.76
N THR A 237 10.01 6.56 3.06
CA THR A 237 10.29 7.85 3.69
C THR A 237 10.28 8.94 2.62
N GLY A 238 9.36 9.89 2.68
CA GLY A 238 9.27 11.00 1.74
C GLY A 238 8.02 11.82 2.02
N LYS A 239 8.04 13.11 1.69
CA LYS A 239 6.83 13.94 1.77
C LYS A 239 5.76 13.30 0.90
N ARG A 240 4.71 12.80 1.54
CA ARG A 240 3.47 12.46 0.85
C ARG A 240 2.95 13.77 0.26
N SER A 241 3.25 14.04 -1.00
CA SER A 241 2.50 15.07 -1.73
C SER A 241 1.05 14.61 -1.74
N SER A 242 0.26 15.34 -1.00
CA SER A 242 -1.21 15.27 -0.96
C SER A 242 -1.74 15.71 -2.31
#